data_2fd70bd7da35589e3a0c2fb41e4855fe
#
_entry.id   2fd70bd7da35589e3a0c2fb41e4855fe
#
_cell.length_a   1.000
_cell.length_b   1.000
_cell.length_c   1.000
_cell.angle_alpha   90.00
_cell.angle_beta   90.00
_cell.angle_gamma   90.00
#
_symmetry.space_group_name_H-M   'P 1'
#
loop_
_entity.id
_entity.type
_entity.pdbx_description
1 polymer ?
#
loop_
_entity_poly.entity_id
_entity_poly.type
_entity_poly.pdbx_seq_one_letter_code
_entity_poly.pdbx_strand_id
1 'polypeptide(L)'
;MLYKIQNFENKTPSDISFEEVALACDEKIKVYDIETVHDLTQFIGFGKYMNNQNCNVFLRGQTDLYNGRLIPSLYRGHTKLETITGKYNQRMNKLKADVDSFSQYDRCVLEPLLQHYGVKTTYLDLVDNVWVALWFALHQTKSESINSHEYVYYSNNTNKYSYILLLATDAINVSDKNGVYEGATTRLVDLRKALPSYFLRPHAQHAYMLKKKGEIESDYSDLIIGIAKIPTELGFKWIGTSEFLTVSTLFPAVYFDSGYKILLKKFPEDEQGTIDQYGSIQILTD
;
A
#
# COMPACT_ATOMS: atom_id res chain seq x y z
N MET A 1 6.02 -4.64 -21.90
CA MET A 1 6.10 -3.17 -21.70
C MET A 1 4.83 -2.73 -21.00
N LEU A 2 4.92 -1.91 -19.94
CA LEU A 2 3.75 -1.37 -19.23
C LEU A 2 3.03 -0.36 -20.14
N TYR A 3 1.72 -0.49 -20.25
CA TYR A 3 0.90 0.51 -20.94
C TYR A 3 0.53 1.62 -19.95
N LYS A 4 1.14 2.78 -20.10
CA LYS A 4 0.77 3.98 -19.35
C LYS A 4 -0.44 4.64 -20.00
N ILE A 5 -1.42 5.04 -19.18
CA ILE A 5 -2.68 5.63 -19.65
C ILE A 5 -2.40 7.05 -20.18
N GLN A 6 -2.27 7.18 -21.50
CA GLN A 6 -2.05 8.45 -22.18
C GLN A 6 -3.35 9.04 -22.73
N ASN A 7 -4.27 8.20 -23.17
CA ASN A 7 -5.52 8.62 -23.75
C ASN A 7 -6.65 7.75 -23.14
N PHE A 8 -7.22 8.27 -22.07
CA PHE A 8 -8.43 7.69 -21.49
C PHE A 8 -9.63 8.46 -22.03
N GLU A 9 -10.38 7.81 -22.88
CA GLU A 9 -11.67 8.31 -23.35
C GLU A 9 -12.77 7.68 -22.50
N ASN A 10 -13.43 8.51 -21.73
CA ASN A 10 -14.61 8.15 -21.00
C ASN A 10 -15.78 7.85 -21.97
N LYS A 11 -16.57 6.84 -21.68
CA LYS A 11 -17.83 6.54 -22.39
C LYS A 11 -19.07 7.07 -21.66
N THR A 12 -18.86 7.85 -20.59
CA THR A 12 -19.91 8.61 -19.91
C THR A 12 -20.08 9.99 -20.54
N PRO A 13 -21.19 10.71 -20.29
CA PRO A 13 -21.42 12.05 -20.84
C PRO A 13 -20.51 13.15 -20.30
N SER A 14 -19.68 12.86 -19.30
CA SER A 14 -18.76 13.86 -18.69
C SER A 14 -17.44 13.92 -19.44
N ASP A 15 -17.00 15.14 -19.77
CA ASP A 15 -15.64 15.37 -20.26
C ASP A 15 -14.67 15.25 -19.09
N ILE A 16 -13.72 14.30 -19.20
CA ILE A 16 -12.67 14.12 -18.19
C ILE A 16 -11.46 14.95 -18.57
N SER A 17 -11.15 15.96 -17.75
CA SER A 17 -9.93 16.74 -17.85
C SER A 17 -8.72 16.00 -17.25
N PHE A 18 -7.53 16.42 -17.65
CA PHE A 18 -6.28 15.90 -17.08
C PHE A 18 -5.21 16.99 -17.04
N GLU A 19 -4.25 16.80 -16.15
CA GLU A 19 -2.99 17.52 -16.09
C GLU A 19 -1.80 16.57 -16.24
N GLU A 20 -0.66 17.06 -16.72
CA GLU A 20 0.57 16.25 -16.77
C GLU A 20 1.43 16.57 -15.54
N VAL A 21 1.87 15.51 -14.85
CA VAL A 21 2.76 15.60 -13.71
C VAL A 21 4.04 14.83 -13.98
N ALA A 22 5.18 15.41 -13.62
CA ALA A 22 6.47 14.72 -13.66
C ALA A 22 6.58 13.74 -12.50
N LEU A 23 6.97 12.50 -12.80
CA LEU A 23 7.34 11.49 -11.81
C LEU A 23 8.84 11.59 -11.50
N ALA A 24 9.24 11.03 -10.35
CA ALA A 24 10.65 11.03 -9.96
C ALA A 24 11.56 10.18 -10.87
N CYS A 25 10.99 9.31 -11.69
CA CYS A 25 11.70 8.57 -12.75
C CYS A 25 11.87 9.36 -14.05
N ASP A 26 11.72 10.69 -14.01
CA ASP A 26 11.80 11.61 -15.17
C ASP A 26 10.73 11.39 -16.26
N GLU A 27 9.74 10.54 -16.01
CA GLU A 27 8.61 10.34 -16.90
C GLU A 27 7.46 11.28 -16.56
N LYS A 28 6.67 11.66 -17.55
CA LYS A 28 5.43 12.39 -17.37
C LYS A 28 4.25 11.43 -17.37
N ILE A 29 3.30 11.65 -16.48
CA ILE A 29 2.06 10.90 -16.42
C ILE A 29 0.86 11.84 -16.37
N LYS A 30 -0.24 11.41 -16.98
CA LYS A 30 -1.51 12.12 -16.90
C LYS A 30 -2.23 11.79 -15.59
N VAL A 31 -2.68 12.84 -14.94
CA VAL A 31 -3.52 12.81 -13.74
C VAL A 31 -4.91 13.22 -14.17
N TYR A 32 -5.87 12.31 -14.11
CA TYR A 32 -7.23 12.51 -14.59
C TYR A 32 -8.15 13.01 -13.47
N ASP A 33 -8.89 14.08 -13.73
CA ASP A 33 -9.91 14.60 -12.83
C ASP A 33 -11.13 13.66 -12.83
N ILE A 34 -11.42 13.03 -11.72
CA ILE A 34 -12.49 12.04 -11.59
C ILE A 34 -13.59 12.61 -10.69
N GLU A 35 -14.76 12.83 -11.27
CA GLU A 35 -15.90 13.47 -10.60
C GLU A 35 -17.06 12.52 -10.30
N THR A 36 -17.06 11.32 -10.87
CA THR A 36 -18.10 10.31 -10.60
C THR A 36 -17.51 8.94 -10.27
N VAL A 37 -18.25 8.14 -9.52
CA VAL A 37 -17.90 6.74 -9.22
C VAL A 37 -17.78 5.92 -10.51
N HIS A 38 -18.59 6.25 -11.52
CA HIS A 38 -18.58 5.53 -12.80
C HIS A 38 -17.29 5.83 -13.58
N ASP A 39 -16.83 7.07 -13.60
CA ASP A 39 -15.56 7.47 -14.21
C ASP A 39 -14.38 6.77 -13.54
N LEU A 40 -14.38 6.72 -12.20
CA LEU A 40 -13.38 5.99 -11.44
C LEU A 40 -13.34 4.50 -11.82
N THR A 41 -14.51 3.89 -11.88
CA THR A 41 -14.64 2.46 -12.24
C THR A 41 -14.17 2.19 -13.67
N GLN A 42 -14.53 3.04 -14.61
CA GLN A 42 -14.08 2.94 -16.00
C GLN A 42 -12.57 3.15 -16.13
N PHE A 43 -12.02 4.16 -15.44
CA PHE A 43 -10.59 4.45 -15.45
C PHE A 43 -9.77 3.25 -14.95
N ILE A 44 -10.17 2.66 -13.82
CA ILE A 44 -9.54 1.46 -13.29
C ILE A 44 -9.68 0.28 -14.25
N GLY A 45 -10.89 0.07 -14.77
CA GLY A 45 -11.17 -0.98 -15.74
C GLY A 45 -10.34 -0.84 -17.02
N PHE A 46 -10.20 0.39 -17.53
CA PHE A 46 -9.36 0.69 -18.68
C PHE A 46 -7.88 0.36 -18.43
N GLY A 47 -7.32 0.80 -17.29
CA GLY A 47 -5.94 0.50 -16.91
C GLY A 47 -5.67 -1.01 -16.80
N LYS A 48 -6.60 -1.76 -16.20
CA LYS A 48 -6.53 -3.22 -16.10
C LYS A 48 -6.62 -3.89 -17.47
N TYR A 49 -7.56 -3.46 -18.31
CA TYR A 49 -7.77 -4.03 -19.64
C TYR A 49 -6.56 -3.85 -20.56
N MET A 50 -5.97 -2.65 -20.57
CA MET A 50 -4.82 -2.35 -21.43
C MET A 50 -3.53 -3.07 -21.00
N ASN A 51 -3.45 -3.56 -19.75
CA ASN A 51 -2.27 -4.26 -19.22
C ASN A 51 -2.49 -5.77 -19.00
N ASN A 52 -3.62 -6.34 -19.42
CA ASN A 52 -4.06 -7.68 -19.06
C ASN A 52 -3.17 -8.84 -19.57
N GLN A 53 -2.37 -8.61 -20.59
CA GLN A 53 -1.59 -9.69 -21.23
C GLN A 53 -0.32 -10.06 -20.45
N ASN A 54 0.36 -9.05 -19.86
CA ASN A 54 1.70 -9.24 -19.30
C ASN A 54 1.85 -8.68 -17.89
N CYS A 55 0.82 -8.05 -17.35
CA CYS A 55 0.89 -7.36 -16.07
C CYS A 55 -0.42 -7.46 -15.30
N ASN A 56 -0.31 -7.46 -13.97
CA ASN A 56 -1.43 -7.23 -13.08
C ASN A 56 -1.44 -5.77 -12.62
N VAL A 57 -2.63 -5.19 -12.50
CA VAL A 57 -2.82 -3.79 -12.05
C VAL A 57 -3.49 -3.76 -10.69
N PHE A 58 -2.85 -3.05 -9.78
CA PHE A 58 -3.29 -2.83 -8.40
C PHE A 58 -3.49 -1.35 -8.12
N LEU A 59 -4.11 -1.05 -7.00
CA LEU A 59 -4.47 0.29 -6.58
C LEU A 59 -3.69 0.69 -5.33
N ARG A 60 -3.40 1.99 -5.24
CA ARG A 60 -2.86 2.60 -4.04
C ARG A 60 -3.52 3.94 -3.79
N GLY A 61 -4.20 4.09 -2.66
CA GLY A 61 -4.73 5.37 -2.20
C GLY A 61 -3.63 6.23 -1.58
N GLN A 62 -3.61 7.52 -1.90
CA GLN A 62 -2.70 8.51 -1.33
C GLN A 62 -3.41 9.84 -1.10
N THR A 63 -3.05 10.50 -0.01
CA THR A 63 -3.58 11.84 0.34
C THR A 63 -2.91 12.97 -0.44
N ASP A 64 -1.76 12.67 -1.09
CA ASP A 64 -0.97 13.62 -1.89
C ASP A 64 -0.14 12.85 -2.92
N LEU A 65 0.39 13.52 -3.94
CA LEU A 65 1.29 12.95 -4.96
C LEU A 65 2.77 12.90 -4.54
N TYR A 66 3.12 13.52 -3.42
CA TYR A 66 4.49 13.49 -2.85
C TYR A 66 5.60 13.82 -3.87
N ASN A 67 5.38 14.86 -4.69
CA ASN A 67 6.29 15.27 -5.78
C ASN A 67 6.56 14.14 -6.80
N GLY A 68 5.58 13.34 -7.11
CA GLY A 68 5.69 12.25 -8.08
C GLY A 68 6.54 11.06 -7.60
N ARG A 69 6.83 10.97 -6.30
CA ARG A 69 7.65 9.90 -5.71
C ARG A 69 6.80 8.79 -5.13
N LEU A 70 7.30 7.57 -5.27
CA LEU A 70 6.68 6.38 -4.69
C LEU A 70 7.74 5.56 -3.92
N ILE A 71 8.03 6.00 -2.70
CA ILE A 71 9.14 5.50 -1.89
C ILE A 71 8.65 4.51 -0.82
N PRO A 72 9.18 3.27 -0.77
CA PRO A 72 8.97 2.33 0.34
C PRO A 72 9.30 2.93 1.70
N SER A 73 8.59 2.50 2.74
CA SER A 73 8.70 3.10 4.07
C SER A 73 10.12 3.08 4.66
N LEU A 74 10.89 2.04 4.36
CA LEU A 74 12.28 1.90 4.82
C LEU A 74 13.20 3.01 4.29
N TYR A 75 12.94 3.53 3.10
CA TYR A 75 13.83 4.46 2.43
C TYR A 75 13.47 5.94 2.61
N ARG A 76 12.29 6.21 3.19
CA ARG A 76 11.82 7.58 3.40
C ARG A 76 12.74 8.34 4.34
N GLY A 77 13.22 9.51 3.89
CA GLY A 77 14.13 10.37 4.67
C GLY A 77 15.58 9.89 4.76
N HIS A 78 15.94 8.82 4.06
CA HIS A 78 17.32 8.29 4.05
C HIS A 78 18.02 8.53 2.72
N THR A 79 19.29 8.92 2.77
CA THR A 79 20.17 9.12 1.60
C THR A 79 21.15 7.96 1.39
N LYS A 80 21.47 7.20 2.46
CA LYS A 80 22.42 6.07 2.40
C LYS A 80 21.68 4.74 2.37
N LEU A 81 21.09 4.43 1.24
CA LEU A 81 20.17 3.27 1.08
C LEU A 81 20.86 1.92 1.36
N GLU A 82 22.09 1.73 0.92
CA GLU A 82 22.84 0.49 1.16
C GLU A 82 23.06 0.23 2.66
N THR A 83 23.41 1.27 3.41
CA THR A 83 23.62 1.16 4.86
C THR A 83 22.33 0.77 5.58
N ILE A 84 21.22 1.42 5.22
CA ILE A 84 19.90 1.12 5.81
C ILE A 84 19.46 -0.29 5.42
N THR A 85 19.62 -0.68 4.17
CA THR A 85 19.28 -2.02 3.69
C THR A 85 20.15 -3.09 4.38
N GLY A 86 21.44 -2.82 4.60
CA GLY A 86 22.34 -3.72 5.32
C GLY A 86 21.88 -3.96 6.75
N LYS A 87 21.59 -2.90 7.50
CA LYS A 87 21.06 -2.98 8.88
C LYS A 87 19.72 -3.73 8.92
N TYR A 88 18.80 -3.38 8.01
CA TYR A 88 17.52 -4.05 7.89
C TYR A 88 17.67 -5.56 7.62
N ASN A 89 18.55 -5.94 6.70
CA ASN A 89 18.81 -7.34 6.39
C ASN A 89 19.37 -8.12 7.59
N GLN A 90 20.29 -7.54 8.35
CA GLN A 90 20.81 -8.14 9.59
C GLN A 90 19.70 -8.36 10.61
N ARG A 91 18.84 -7.34 10.80
CA ARG A 91 17.69 -7.43 11.70
C ARG A 91 16.73 -8.54 11.29
N MET A 92 16.34 -8.60 10.03
CA MET A 92 15.42 -9.63 9.51
C MET A 92 15.98 -11.05 9.68
N ASN A 93 17.29 -11.25 9.46
CA ASN A 93 17.93 -12.53 9.69
C ASN A 93 17.91 -12.91 11.17
N LYS A 94 18.19 -11.97 12.06
CA LYS A 94 18.14 -12.18 13.51
C LYS A 94 16.71 -12.52 13.97
N LEU A 95 15.71 -11.76 13.53
CA LEU A 95 14.32 -12.05 13.86
C LEU A 95 13.88 -13.45 13.46
N LYS A 96 14.29 -13.90 12.28
CA LYS A 96 13.96 -15.24 11.81
C LYS A 96 14.69 -16.34 12.58
N ALA A 97 15.90 -16.09 13.07
CA ALA A 97 16.68 -17.03 13.87
C ALA A 97 16.21 -17.10 15.32
N ASP A 98 15.90 -15.95 15.93
CA ASP A 98 15.67 -15.83 17.36
C ASP A 98 14.20 -16.02 17.78
N VAL A 99 13.27 -15.92 16.80
CA VAL A 99 11.82 -16.01 17.09
C VAL A 99 11.21 -17.21 16.37
N ASP A 100 11.02 -18.32 17.10
CA ASP A 100 10.48 -19.59 16.58
C ASP A 100 9.21 -19.41 15.74
N SER A 101 8.29 -18.54 16.17
CA SER A 101 7.06 -18.29 15.44
C SER A 101 7.26 -17.63 14.07
N PHE A 102 8.44 -17.05 13.80
CA PHE A 102 8.78 -16.43 12.52
C PHE A 102 9.61 -17.34 11.61
N SER A 103 10.26 -18.38 12.19
CA SER A 103 11.08 -19.34 11.42
C SER A 103 10.30 -20.08 10.35
N GLN A 104 9.00 -20.31 10.56
CA GLN A 104 8.09 -20.98 9.62
C GLN A 104 7.79 -20.17 8.36
N TYR A 105 7.99 -18.84 8.39
CA TYR A 105 7.72 -17.99 7.23
C TYR A 105 8.98 -17.79 6.40
N ASP A 106 8.84 -17.95 5.09
CA ASP A 106 9.85 -17.45 4.18
C ASP A 106 10.04 -15.94 4.33
N ARG A 107 11.25 -15.48 4.12
CA ARG A 107 11.56 -14.05 4.23
C ARG A 107 10.68 -13.18 3.32
N CYS A 108 10.38 -13.67 2.11
CA CYS A 108 9.52 -12.95 1.16
C CYS A 108 8.06 -12.82 1.62
N VAL A 109 7.64 -13.58 2.64
CA VAL A 109 6.32 -13.48 3.30
C VAL A 109 6.44 -12.75 4.64
N LEU A 110 7.51 -13.02 5.41
CA LEU A 110 7.73 -12.39 6.71
C LEU A 110 7.89 -10.87 6.61
N GLU A 111 8.69 -10.37 5.67
CA GLU A 111 8.87 -8.92 5.47
C GLU A 111 7.55 -8.20 5.18
N PRO A 112 6.73 -8.65 4.20
CA PRO A 112 5.39 -8.12 3.96
C PRO A 112 4.46 -8.17 5.16
N LEU A 113 4.45 -9.30 5.89
CA LEU A 113 3.67 -9.44 7.10
C LEU A 113 4.03 -8.36 8.12
N LEU A 114 5.31 -8.20 8.42
CA LEU A 114 5.78 -7.24 9.41
C LEU A 114 5.48 -5.79 8.98
N GLN A 115 5.64 -5.46 7.67
CA GLN A 115 5.27 -4.14 7.17
C GLN A 115 3.79 -3.84 7.40
N HIS A 116 2.94 -4.80 7.11
CA HIS A 116 1.50 -4.63 7.24
C HIS A 116 1.06 -4.34 8.69
N TYR A 117 1.93 -4.66 9.66
CA TYR A 117 1.74 -4.34 11.08
C TYR A 117 2.70 -3.24 11.59
N GLY A 118 3.30 -2.43 10.71
CA GLY A 118 3.98 -1.18 11.02
C GLY A 118 5.49 -1.17 10.84
N VAL A 119 6.15 -2.32 10.72
CA VAL A 119 7.60 -2.36 10.50
C VAL A 119 7.97 -1.79 9.15
N LYS A 120 8.90 -0.85 9.08
CA LYS A 120 9.37 -0.26 7.81
C LYS A 120 10.13 -1.29 6.99
N THR A 121 9.75 -1.49 5.74
CA THR A 121 10.38 -2.44 4.82
C THR A 121 10.59 -1.86 3.42
N THR A 122 11.11 -2.70 2.52
CA THR A 122 11.34 -2.35 1.11
C THR A 122 10.12 -2.58 0.21
N TYR A 123 9.00 -3.03 0.77
CA TYR A 123 7.77 -3.27 0.02
C TYR A 123 6.88 -2.03 -0.04
N LEU A 124 5.96 -2.02 -1.00
CA LEU A 124 4.84 -1.09 -1.08
C LEU A 124 3.52 -1.82 -0.84
N ASP A 125 2.65 -1.20 -0.05
CA ASP A 125 1.29 -1.69 0.15
C ASP A 125 0.43 -1.34 -1.06
N LEU A 126 -0.27 -2.32 -1.60
CA LEU A 126 -1.24 -2.20 -2.69
C LEU A 126 -2.52 -2.94 -2.31
N VAL A 127 -3.61 -2.62 -2.98
CA VAL A 127 -4.89 -3.29 -2.82
C VAL A 127 -5.53 -3.59 -4.18
N ASP A 128 -6.42 -4.58 -4.24
CA ASP A 128 -7.25 -4.86 -5.42
C ASP A 128 -8.67 -4.30 -5.31
N ASN A 129 -9.02 -3.74 -4.17
CA ASN A 129 -10.33 -3.21 -3.85
C ASN A 129 -10.32 -1.67 -3.92
N VAL A 130 -11.18 -1.11 -4.79
CA VAL A 130 -11.26 0.35 -5.01
C VAL A 130 -11.72 1.11 -3.76
N TRP A 131 -12.63 0.54 -2.97
CA TRP A 131 -13.17 1.19 -1.78
C TRP A 131 -12.11 1.28 -0.69
N VAL A 132 -11.29 0.25 -0.53
CA VAL A 132 -10.15 0.27 0.39
C VAL A 132 -9.09 1.27 -0.08
N ALA A 133 -8.78 1.31 -1.40
CA ALA A 133 -7.88 2.32 -1.95
C ALA A 133 -8.40 3.74 -1.70
N LEU A 134 -9.69 3.98 -1.93
CA LEU A 134 -10.33 5.27 -1.69
C LEU A 134 -10.28 5.65 -0.21
N TRP A 135 -10.52 4.69 0.69
CA TRP A 135 -10.42 4.94 2.13
C TRP A 135 -9.01 5.44 2.50
N PHE A 136 -7.94 4.78 2.03
CA PHE A 136 -6.57 5.23 2.27
C PHE A 136 -6.23 6.58 1.61
N ALA A 137 -6.87 6.92 0.50
CA ALA A 137 -6.72 8.23 -0.13
C ALA A 137 -7.39 9.36 0.69
N LEU A 138 -8.45 9.02 1.42
CA LEU A 138 -9.25 9.96 2.20
C LEU A 138 -8.79 10.10 3.65
N HIS A 139 -7.87 9.27 4.14
CA HIS A 139 -7.43 9.30 5.53
C HIS A 139 -5.92 9.47 5.65
N GLN A 140 -5.51 10.37 6.53
CA GLN A 140 -4.11 10.61 6.87
C GLN A 140 -3.71 9.76 8.07
N THR A 141 -2.58 9.07 7.96
CA THR A 141 -1.96 8.39 9.09
C THR A 141 -1.20 9.40 9.93
N LYS A 142 -1.41 9.37 11.24
CA LYS A 142 -0.66 10.10 12.23
C LYS A 142 -0.14 9.14 13.28
N SER A 143 1.00 9.44 13.90
CA SER A 143 1.56 8.63 14.96
C SER A 143 2.20 9.47 16.04
N GLU A 144 2.23 8.90 17.25
CA GLU A 144 2.94 9.45 18.41
C GLU A 144 3.76 8.35 19.05
N SER A 145 5.05 8.64 19.32
CA SER A 145 5.94 7.71 20.01
C SER A 145 5.91 7.97 21.51
N ILE A 146 5.46 7.00 22.30
CA ILE A 146 5.39 7.06 23.76
C ILE A 146 6.07 5.82 24.33
N ASN A 147 7.11 6.00 25.14
CA ASN A 147 7.84 4.90 25.79
C ASN A 147 8.27 3.79 24.81
N SER A 148 8.86 4.16 23.69
CA SER A 148 9.33 3.27 22.62
C SER A 148 8.21 2.55 21.84
N HIS A 149 6.96 2.83 22.10
CA HIS A 149 5.82 2.34 21.32
C HIS A 149 5.32 3.40 20.34
N GLU A 150 5.02 2.98 19.13
CA GLU A 150 4.41 3.83 18.10
C GLU A 150 2.88 3.66 18.15
N TYR A 151 2.18 4.71 18.53
CA TYR A 151 0.70 4.76 18.52
C TYR A 151 0.23 5.39 17.24
N VAL A 152 -0.46 4.62 16.42
CA VAL A 152 -0.93 5.05 15.09
C VAL A 152 -2.42 5.30 15.11
N TYR A 153 -2.84 6.40 14.53
CA TYR A 153 -4.24 6.77 14.37
C TYR A 153 -4.49 7.42 13.00
N TYR A 154 -5.75 7.48 12.60
CA TYR A 154 -6.15 8.04 11.32
C TYR A 154 -7.07 9.25 11.52
N SER A 155 -6.85 10.29 10.72
CA SER A 155 -7.73 11.47 10.63
C SER A 155 -8.14 11.67 9.18
N ASN A 156 -9.22 12.42 8.95
CA ASN A 156 -9.65 12.76 7.61
C ASN A 156 -8.56 13.51 6.85
N ASN A 157 -8.44 13.24 5.55
CA ASN A 157 -7.61 14.03 4.66
C ASN A 157 -8.22 15.43 4.50
N THR A 158 -7.45 16.46 4.81
CA THR A 158 -7.86 17.87 4.69
C THR A 158 -7.40 18.53 3.40
N ASN A 159 -6.65 17.82 2.55
CA ASN A 159 -6.24 18.29 1.24
C ASN A 159 -7.47 18.41 0.32
N LYS A 160 -7.42 19.36 -0.62
CA LYS A 160 -8.50 19.56 -1.61
C LYS A 160 -8.76 18.32 -2.46
N TYR A 161 -7.71 17.55 -2.76
CA TYR A 161 -7.75 16.35 -3.60
C TYR A 161 -7.15 15.15 -2.88
N SER A 162 -7.67 14.00 -3.24
CA SER A 162 -7.19 12.66 -2.88
C SER A 162 -6.88 11.89 -4.16
N TYR A 163 -5.95 10.93 -4.11
CA TYR A 163 -5.45 10.28 -5.32
C TYR A 163 -5.53 8.75 -5.23
N ILE A 164 -5.91 8.13 -6.33
CA ILE A 164 -5.77 6.68 -6.52
C ILE A 164 -4.77 6.45 -7.66
N LEU A 165 -3.64 5.84 -7.32
CA LEU A 165 -2.62 5.44 -8.26
C LEU A 165 -2.91 4.03 -8.76
N LEU A 166 -2.83 3.82 -10.07
CA LEU A 166 -2.82 2.52 -10.70
C LEU A 166 -1.38 2.10 -10.90
N LEU A 167 -0.98 0.97 -10.32
CA LEU A 167 0.36 0.40 -10.45
C LEU A 167 0.29 -0.92 -11.19
N ALA A 168 1.13 -1.08 -12.19
CA ALA A 168 1.26 -2.33 -12.92
C ALA A 168 2.54 -3.09 -12.52
N THR A 169 2.44 -4.41 -12.43
CA THR A 169 3.55 -5.31 -12.08
C THR A 169 3.61 -6.50 -13.04
N ASP A 170 4.82 -6.89 -13.42
CA ASP A 170 5.10 -8.09 -14.21
C ASP A 170 5.10 -9.38 -13.37
N ALA A 171 4.84 -9.30 -12.07
CA ALA A 171 4.74 -10.42 -11.16
C ALA A 171 3.42 -11.19 -11.36
N ILE A 172 3.36 -12.00 -12.41
CA ILE A 172 2.18 -12.80 -12.80
C ILE A 172 2.40 -14.30 -12.62
N ASN A 173 3.66 -14.76 -12.54
CA ASN A 173 3.98 -16.17 -12.42
C ASN A 173 3.84 -16.62 -10.96
N VAL A 174 3.04 -17.64 -10.72
CA VAL A 174 2.89 -18.24 -9.39
C VAL A 174 4.21 -18.92 -9.01
N SER A 175 4.74 -18.60 -7.83
CA SER A 175 5.91 -19.26 -7.28
C SER A 175 5.52 -20.58 -6.56
N ASP A 176 6.52 -21.30 -6.07
CA ASP A 176 6.35 -22.47 -5.19
C ASP A 176 5.80 -22.13 -3.79
N LYS A 177 5.66 -20.83 -3.46
CA LYS A 177 5.17 -20.33 -2.20
C LYS A 177 3.76 -19.76 -2.34
N ASN A 178 2.87 -20.16 -1.44
CA ASN A 178 1.49 -19.70 -1.44
C ASN A 178 1.41 -18.16 -1.42
N GLY A 179 0.63 -17.60 -2.33
CA GLY A 179 0.39 -16.16 -2.41
C GLY A 179 1.57 -15.33 -2.93
N VAL A 180 2.68 -15.94 -3.34
CA VAL A 180 3.84 -15.24 -3.90
C VAL A 180 3.85 -15.36 -5.42
N TYR A 181 3.98 -14.23 -6.09
CA TYR A 181 4.05 -14.12 -7.55
C TYR A 181 5.36 -13.46 -7.96
N GLU A 182 5.98 -13.99 -8.99
CA GLU A 182 7.28 -13.52 -9.50
C GLU A 182 7.17 -12.98 -10.91
N GLY A 183 7.81 -11.85 -11.14
CA GLY A 183 8.09 -11.29 -12.46
C GLY A 183 9.59 -11.22 -12.72
N ALA A 184 9.99 -10.69 -13.86
CA ALA A 184 11.40 -10.41 -14.16
C ALA A 184 11.93 -9.28 -13.26
N THR A 185 11.12 -8.21 -13.10
CA THR A 185 11.51 -6.98 -12.39
C THR A 185 10.89 -6.82 -11.01
N THR A 186 9.76 -7.50 -10.75
CA THR A 186 9.01 -7.34 -9.50
C THR A 186 8.66 -8.67 -8.84
N ARG A 187 8.35 -8.59 -7.55
CA ARG A 187 7.71 -9.64 -6.74
C ARG A 187 6.46 -9.07 -6.12
N LEU A 188 5.38 -9.83 -6.15
CA LEU A 188 4.11 -9.50 -5.52
C LEU A 188 3.73 -10.58 -4.51
N VAL A 189 3.23 -10.17 -3.34
CA VAL A 189 2.73 -11.08 -2.32
C VAL A 189 1.28 -10.75 -2.01
N ASP A 190 0.37 -11.68 -2.27
CA ASP A 190 -1.02 -11.63 -1.78
C ASP A 190 -1.04 -12.16 -0.34
N LEU A 191 -1.08 -11.26 0.63
CA LEU A 191 -1.02 -11.62 2.04
C LEU A 191 -2.22 -12.47 2.50
N ARG A 192 -3.35 -12.39 1.82
CA ARG A 192 -4.55 -13.20 2.13
C ARG A 192 -4.37 -14.67 1.77
N LYS A 193 -3.45 -14.99 0.85
CA LYS A 193 -3.08 -16.35 0.45
C LYS A 193 -1.80 -16.83 1.12
N ALA A 194 -0.90 -15.90 1.43
CA ALA A 194 0.40 -16.23 2.00
C ALA A 194 0.34 -16.46 3.53
N LEU A 195 -0.70 -15.94 4.19
CA LEU A 195 -0.84 -15.96 5.65
C LEU A 195 -2.11 -16.70 6.08
N PRO A 196 -2.09 -17.34 7.26
CA PRO A 196 -3.30 -17.86 7.90
C PRO A 196 -4.32 -16.76 8.19
N SER A 197 -5.60 -17.10 8.13
CA SER A 197 -6.73 -16.16 8.31
C SER A 197 -6.82 -15.50 9.69
N TYR A 198 -6.09 -15.98 10.68
CA TYR A 198 -6.02 -15.34 12.00
C TYR A 198 -5.14 -14.06 12.00
N PHE A 199 -4.41 -13.75 10.92
CA PHE A 199 -3.91 -12.42 10.61
C PHE A 199 -5.03 -11.65 9.91
N LEU A 200 -5.91 -11.03 10.66
CA LEU A 200 -7.16 -10.51 10.10
C LEU A 200 -6.98 -9.26 9.26
N ARG A 201 -6.03 -8.38 9.63
CA ARG A 201 -5.78 -7.11 8.94
C ARG A 201 -5.51 -7.25 7.44
N PRO A 202 -4.63 -8.17 6.96
CA PRO A 202 -4.43 -8.39 5.52
C PRO A 202 -5.69 -8.73 4.74
N HIS A 203 -6.61 -9.49 5.36
CA HIS A 203 -7.88 -9.85 4.74
C HIS A 203 -8.83 -8.64 4.68
N ALA A 204 -8.95 -7.88 5.78
CA ALA A 204 -9.79 -6.70 5.84
C ALA A 204 -9.36 -5.61 4.84
N GLN A 205 -8.06 -5.45 4.63
CA GLN A 205 -7.50 -4.42 3.73
C GLN A 205 -7.27 -4.91 2.29
N HIS A 206 -7.62 -6.15 1.93
CA HIS A 206 -7.33 -6.70 0.60
C HIS A 206 -5.86 -6.54 0.19
N ALA A 207 -4.95 -6.89 1.11
CA ALA A 207 -3.55 -6.49 1.06
C ALA A 207 -2.70 -7.27 0.08
N TYR A 208 -2.02 -6.53 -0.77
CA TYR A 208 -0.91 -6.97 -1.61
C TYR A 208 0.35 -6.17 -1.30
N MET A 209 1.49 -6.83 -1.41
CA MET A 209 2.79 -6.23 -1.15
C MET A 209 3.68 -6.37 -2.35
N LEU A 210 4.16 -5.24 -2.86
CA LEU A 210 4.97 -5.18 -4.08
C LEU A 210 6.42 -4.78 -3.75
N LYS A 211 7.38 -5.49 -4.37
CA LYS A 211 8.80 -5.17 -4.26
C LYS A 211 9.46 -5.25 -5.63
N LYS A 212 10.31 -4.28 -5.96
CA LYS A 212 11.24 -4.38 -7.09
C LYS A 212 12.37 -5.37 -6.76
N LYS A 213 12.82 -6.09 -7.76
CA LYS A 213 13.93 -7.05 -7.71
C LYS A 213 15.19 -6.40 -8.29
N GLY A 214 16.38 -6.88 -7.90
CA GLY A 214 17.64 -6.38 -8.40
C GLY A 214 18.31 -5.38 -7.45
N GLU A 215 18.83 -4.30 -8.00
CA GLU A 215 19.53 -3.25 -7.25
C GLU A 215 18.62 -2.53 -6.23
N ILE A 216 19.26 -1.86 -5.27
CA ILE A 216 18.53 -1.11 -4.24
C ILE A 216 17.92 0.13 -4.89
N GLU A 217 16.62 0.09 -5.12
CA GLU A 217 15.86 1.22 -5.62
C GLU A 217 14.98 1.84 -4.54
N SER A 218 15.07 3.16 -4.41
CA SER A 218 14.25 3.90 -3.47
C SER A 218 12.92 4.36 -4.04
N ASP A 219 12.78 4.44 -5.36
CA ASP A 219 11.60 4.96 -6.02
C ASP A 219 10.96 3.93 -6.96
N TYR A 220 9.66 3.80 -6.86
CA TYR A 220 8.84 2.85 -7.63
C TYR A 220 7.84 3.58 -8.55
N SER A 221 8.06 4.88 -8.80
CA SER A 221 7.14 5.71 -9.59
C SER A 221 7.02 5.27 -11.05
N ASP A 222 8.03 4.60 -11.60
CA ASP A 222 8.01 3.99 -12.95
C ASP A 222 6.92 2.93 -13.12
N LEU A 223 6.45 2.30 -12.02
CA LEU A 223 5.35 1.34 -12.03
C LEU A 223 3.96 1.99 -12.11
N ILE A 224 3.86 3.32 -11.95
CA ILE A 224 2.61 4.04 -12.05
C ILE A 224 2.19 4.10 -13.53
N ILE A 225 0.99 3.62 -13.83
CA ILE A 225 0.43 3.63 -15.19
C ILE A 225 -0.67 4.67 -15.39
N GLY A 226 -1.23 5.21 -14.31
CA GLY A 226 -2.27 6.23 -14.34
C GLY A 226 -2.62 6.71 -12.93
N ILE A 227 -3.13 7.94 -12.84
CA ILE A 227 -3.51 8.56 -11.57
C ILE A 227 -4.91 9.16 -11.70
N ALA A 228 -5.81 8.77 -10.79
CA ALA A 228 -7.10 9.39 -10.59
C ALA A 228 -7.00 10.46 -9.49
N LYS A 229 -7.37 11.70 -9.80
CA LYS A 229 -7.48 12.83 -8.86
C LYS A 229 -8.95 13.04 -8.53
N ILE A 230 -9.30 12.96 -7.26
CA ILE A 230 -10.67 12.97 -6.76
C ILE A 230 -10.82 14.14 -5.77
N PRO A 231 -11.82 15.02 -5.92
CA PRO A 231 -12.13 16.00 -4.88
C PRO A 231 -12.40 15.26 -3.55
N THR A 232 -11.67 15.62 -2.49
CA THR A 232 -11.70 14.88 -1.23
C THR A 232 -13.10 14.82 -0.62
N GLU A 233 -13.86 15.92 -0.64
CA GLU A 233 -15.25 15.94 -0.18
C GLU A 233 -16.14 14.98 -0.96
N LEU A 234 -15.91 14.85 -2.27
CA LEU A 234 -16.67 13.94 -3.12
C LEU A 234 -16.34 12.50 -2.78
N GLY A 235 -15.06 12.20 -2.55
CA GLY A 235 -14.61 10.89 -2.11
C GLY A 235 -15.27 10.45 -0.80
N PHE A 236 -15.39 11.34 0.18
CA PHE A 236 -16.13 11.07 1.44
C PHE A 236 -17.62 10.78 1.19
N LYS A 237 -18.26 11.50 0.27
CA LYS A 237 -19.66 11.20 -0.11
C LYS A 237 -19.80 9.82 -0.75
N TRP A 238 -18.81 9.37 -1.52
CA TRP A 238 -18.85 8.05 -2.15
C TRP A 238 -18.66 6.90 -1.16
N ILE A 239 -17.76 7.06 -0.18
CA ILE A 239 -17.57 6.06 0.87
C ILE A 239 -18.80 5.96 1.78
N GLY A 240 -19.44 7.11 2.09
CA GLY A 240 -20.58 7.17 2.99
C GLY A 240 -20.24 6.66 4.40
N THR A 241 -21.18 5.98 5.02
CA THR A 241 -21.09 5.47 6.41
C THR A 241 -21.00 3.94 6.46
N SER A 242 -20.19 3.34 5.58
CA SER A 242 -20.04 1.88 5.53
C SER A 242 -19.28 1.35 6.75
N GLU A 243 -19.85 0.39 7.47
CA GLU A 243 -19.17 -0.31 8.58
C GLU A 243 -17.94 -1.10 8.12
N PHE A 244 -17.87 -1.50 6.84
CA PHE A 244 -16.72 -2.19 6.28
C PHE A 244 -15.51 -1.30 6.03
N LEU A 245 -15.70 0.02 6.04
CA LEU A 245 -14.67 1.01 5.73
C LEU A 245 -14.41 1.96 6.91
N THR A 246 -14.34 1.40 8.10
CA THR A 246 -13.96 2.12 9.33
C THR A 246 -12.54 1.77 9.76
N VAL A 247 -11.94 2.60 10.61
CA VAL A 247 -10.62 2.30 11.20
C VAL A 247 -10.66 0.96 11.92
N SER A 248 -11.70 0.69 12.73
CA SER A 248 -11.82 -0.56 13.51
C SER A 248 -11.96 -1.81 12.64
N THR A 249 -12.55 -1.68 11.46
CA THR A 249 -12.69 -2.80 10.51
C THR A 249 -11.40 -3.05 9.73
N LEU A 250 -10.78 -1.98 9.22
CA LEU A 250 -9.55 -2.10 8.43
C LEU A 250 -8.31 -2.38 9.31
N PHE A 251 -8.35 -1.98 10.58
CA PHE A 251 -7.29 -2.20 11.57
C PHE A 251 -7.88 -2.90 12.80
N PRO A 252 -8.22 -4.20 12.68
CA PRO A 252 -8.85 -4.93 13.77
C PRO A 252 -7.99 -4.92 15.03
N ALA A 253 -8.65 -4.70 16.18
CA ALA A 253 -7.99 -4.73 17.46
C ALA A 253 -7.45 -6.14 17.79
N VAL A 254 -6.48 -6.22 18.70
CA VAL A 254 -5.86 -7.48 19.16
C VAL A 254 -6.86 -8.53 19.68
N TYR A 255 -8.04 -8.09 20.07
CA TYR A 255 -9.14 -8.98 20.48
C TYR A 255 -9.64 -9.83 19.31
N PHE A 256 -9.74 -9.24 18.12
CA PHE A 256 -10.23 -9.90 16.91
C PHE A 256 -9.11 -10.49 16.05
N ASP A 257 -7.92 -9.86 16.04
CA ASP A 257 -6.76 -10.24 15.23
C ASP A 257 -5.74 -11.00 16.10
N SER A 258 -5.86 -12.33 16.13
CA SER A 258 -4.94 -13.19 16.88
C SER A 258 -3.51 -13.15 16.35
N GLY A 259 -3.33 -12.92 15.04
CA GLY A 259 -2.03 -12.72 14.42
C GLY A 259 -1.35 -11.44 14.93
N TYR A 260 -2.09 -10.35 15.03
CA TYR A 260 -1.61 -9.11 15.64
C TYR A 260 -1.17 -9.32 17.10
N LYS A 261 -1.98 -10.05 17.87
CA LYS A 261 -1.63 -10.40 19.26
C LYS A 261 -0.34 -11.22 19.37
N ILE A 262 -0.09 -12.14 18.42
CA ILE A 262 1.16 -12.91 18.36
C ILE A 262 2.34 -11.97 18.07
N LEU A 263 2.18 -11.07 17.09
CA LEU A 263 3.25 -10.10 16.75
C LEU A 263 3.59 -9.21 17.92
N LEU A 264 2.62 -8.60 18.59
CA LEU A 264 2.87 -7.76 19.78
C LEU A 264 3.59 -8.49 20.92
N LYS A 265 3.36 -9.81 21.08
CA LYS A 265 4.01 -10.61 22.11
C LYS A 265 5.42 -11.08 21.75
N LYS A 266 5.69 -11.28 20.46
CA LYS A 266 6.88 -11.98 19.99
C LYS A 266 7.87 -11.08 19.28
N PHE A 267 7.43 -9.93 18.77
CA PHE A 267 8.34 -8.99 18.10
C PHE A 267 9.18 -8.26 19.16
N PRO A 268 10.51 -8.30 19.07
CA PRO A 268 11.36 -7.63 20.02
C PRO A 268 11.24 -6.11 19.87
N GLU A 269 11.16 -5.42 20.99
CA GLU A 269 11.25 -3.96 21.06
C GLU A 269 12.70 -3.56 20.88
N ASP A 270 13.03 -2.81 19.87
CA ASP A 270 14.35 -2.25 19.65
C ASP A 270 14.27 -0.85 19.00
N GLU A 271 15.42 -0.16 18.92
CA GLU A 271 15.54 1.19 18.33
C GLU A 271 15.19 1.26 16.84
N GLN A 272 15.04 0.11 16.15
CA GLN A 272 14.76 0.05 14.71
C GLN A 272 13.29 -0.06 14.37
N GLY A 273 12.42 0.02 15.35
CA GLY A 273 10.97 0.02 15.21
C GLY A 273 10.26 -1.13 15.92
N THR A 274 9.02 -0.91 16.23
CA THR A 274 8.11 -1.83 16.92
C THR A 274 6.94 -2.18 16.01
N ILE A 275 6.10 -3.10 16.45
CA ILE A 275 4.78 -3.31 15.86
C ILE A 275 3.90 -2.13 16.27
N ASP A 276 3.26 -1.48 15.30
CA ASP A 276 2.38 -0.34 15.55
C ASP A 276 1.22 -0.72 16.47
N GLN A 277 0.99 0.13 17.44
CA GLN A 277 -0.19 0.03 18.30
C GLN A 277 -1.26 0.96 17.76
N TYR A 278 -2.34 0.40 17.26
CA TYR A 278 -3.45 1.20 16.74
C TYR A 278 -4.42 1.54 17.87
N GLY A 279 -4.53 2.81 18.16
CA GLY A 279 -5.60 3.32 18.99
C GLY A 279 -6.94 3.26 18.25
N SER A 280 -8.00 2.92 18.94
CA SER A 280 -9.38 2.95 18.41
C SER A 280 -9.95 4.38 18.33
N ILE A 281 -9.11 5.40 18.32
CA ILE A 281 -9.54 6.79 18.33
C ILE A 281 -9.82 7.20 16.88
N GLN A 282 -11.08 7.22 16.54
CA GLN A 282 -11.56 7.96 15.38
C GLN A 282 -11.61 9.44 15.79
N ILE A 283 -10.64 10.23 15.36
CA ILE A 283 -10.72 11.67 15.53
C ILE A 283 -11.75 12.15 14.51
N LEU A 284 -12.97 12.38 14.99
CA LEU A 284 -13.96 13.17 14.27
C LEU A 284 -13.44 14.62 14.31
N THR A 285 -12.91 15.09 13.19
CA THR A 285 -12.73 16.53 13.00
C THR A 285 -14.11 17.12 12.71
N ASP A 286 -14.55 18.01 13.57
CA ASP A 286 -15.73 18.87 13.34
C ASP A 286 -15.57 19.66 12.03
#